data_02316a505bd9443c051db77fb304cc3f
#
_entry.id   02316a505bd9443c051db77fb304cc3f
#
_cell.length_a   1.000
_cell.length_b   1.000
_cell.length_c   1.000
_cell.angle_alpha   90.00
_cell.angle_beta   90.00
_cell.angle_gamma   90.00
#
_symmetry.space_group_name_H-M   'P 1'
#
loop_
_entity.id
_entity.type
_entity.pdbx_description
1 polymer ?
#
loop_
_entity_poly.entity_id
_entity_poly.type
_entity_poly.pdbx_seq_one_letter_code
_entity_poly.pdbx_strand_id
1 'polypeptide(L)'
;MEMLRLRNKGNNTVMHEAVRNHHLRVAEFLIKLDPSLACLVNKVGESPLYLAARDGMLEIVNRILMEAPSSAHGGSDGQTALHAAIVEGHFKVMDALVRAKPQLIKEADHHGRTPLYYAASSGDPRMVQRLLQFDTATVYKSNKEGQSPLHVAASKGYTKVLKVIICHCPDSGELLDSRGRNILHIAVLSGEINIVRYILGTSELEGLVDQSDNEGNTPLHLATMERKTQMVRYLMWDRRADPRAKNNVGQRATDDCESFKKISLSKSEETEAASKMQTYKQMGHTLLMVATLIATVTFTAAFTMPGGFNNNPGPNQGEALLQSSESLRWFIISDSVAMSSSMVAACIIFWGSVIAKETYLYYFVSATLLTYIALHSTAVAFTTGVTAVMPNQPYIRIMSHAVGMFFHVNTCLFFFQLAKIFSCSEVYQFLVYRLCKLKTKFIVR
;
A
#
# COMPACT_ATOMS: atom_id res chain seq x y z
N MET A 1 1.33 -51.45 41.86
CA MET A 1 2.06 -50.77 40.75
C MET A 1 1.74 -51.38 39.39
N GLU A 2 1.73 -52.70 39.20
CA GLU A 2 1.43 -53.32 37.91
C GLU A 2 0.03 -53.02 37.37
N MET A 3 -1.01 -52.90 38.22
CA MET A 3 -2.37 -52.58 37.79
C MET A 3 -2.50 -51.21 37.09
N LEU A 4 -1.68 -50.22 37.42
CA LEU A 4 -1.69 -48.88 36.78
C LEU A 4 -1.11 -48.89 35.33
N ARG A 5 -0.35 -49.94 34.99
CA ARG A 5 0.24 -50.12 33.65
C ARG A 5 -0.59 -50.99 32.72
N LEU A 6 -1.76 -51.47 33.19
CA LEU A 6 -2.71 -52.18 32.35
C LEU A 6 -3.13 -51.30 31.16
N ARG A 7 -3.25 -51.95 30.01
CA ARG A 7 -3.58 -51.28 28.76
C ARG A 7 -4.91 -51.76 28.20
N ASN A 8 -5.72 -50.83 27.73
CA ASN A 8 -6.95 -51.18 27.01
C ASN A 8 -6.65 -51.65 25.55
N LYS A 9 -7.72 -51.93 24.76
CA LYS A 9 -7.60 -52.35 23.35
C LYS A 9 -6.82 -51.37 22.47
N GLY A 10 -6.76 -50.09 22.82
CA GLY A 10 -5.99 -49.05 22.15
C GLY A 10 -4.59 -48.85 22.73
N ASN A 11 -4.13 -49.75 23.61
CA ASN A 11 -2.90 -49.59 24.40
C ASN A 11 -2.86 -48.34 25.28
N ASN A 12 -4.02 -47.72 25.56
CA ASN A 12 -4.07 -46.61 26.51
C ASN A 12 -3.91 -47.13 27.94
N THR A 13 -3.08 -46.48 28.73
CA THR A 13 -3.01 -46.69 30.17
C THR A 13 -4.02 -45.79 30.88
N VAL A 14 -4.19 -46.02 32.18
CA VAL A 14 -5.06 -45.17 33.03
C VAL A 14 -4.67 -43.71 32.93
N MET A 15 -3.38 -43.36 32.73
CA MET A 15 -2.90 -41.99 32.54
C MET A 15 -3.40 -41.38 31.22
N HIS A 16 -3.39 -42.16 30.10
CA HIS A 16 -3.95 -41.69 28.82
C HIS A 16 -5.46 -41.38 28.97
N GLU A 17 -6.22 -42.26 29.64
CA GLU A 17 -7.65 -42.08 29.82
C GLU A 17 -7.96 -40.88 30.76
N ALA A 18 -7.15 -40.73 31.81
CA ALA A 18 -7.31 -39.58 32.72
C ALA A 18 -7.07 -38.24 32.02
N VAL A 19 -6.05 -38.15 31.15
CA VAL A 19 -5.77 -36.95 30.39
C VAL A 19 -6.84 -36.73 29.30
N ARG A 20 -7.21 -37.76 28.52
CA ARG A 20 -8.23 -37.66 27.48
C ARG A 20 -9.59 -37.20 27.96
N ASN A 21 -9.98 -37.63 29.20
CA ASN A 21 -11.26 -37.25 29.82
C ASN A 21 -11.15 -36.00 30.72
N HIS A 22 -10.06 -35.27 30.65
CA HIS A 22 -9.81 -34.05 31.42
C HIS A 22 -9.90 -34.20 32.93
N HIS A 23 -9.57 -35.41 33.45
CA HIS A 23 -9.57 -35.69 34.89
C HIS A 23 -8.25 -35.23 35.55
N LEU A 24 -8.08 -33.90 35.69
CA LEU A 24 -6.85 -33.26 36.15
C LEU A 24 -6.34 -33.85 37.50
N ARG A 25 -7.21 -33.97 38.50
CA ARG A 25 -6.82 -34.48 39.80
C ARG A 25 -6.36 -35.93 39.76
N VAL A 26 -7.00 -36.76 38.90
CA VAL A 26 -6.62 -38.16 38.72
C VAL A 26 -5.26 -38.23 38.03
N ALA A 27 -5.06 -37.45 36.98
CA ALA A 27 -3.80 -37.39 36.25
C ALA A 27 -2.65 -36.91 37.16
N GLU A 28 -2.87 -35.88 37.98
CA GLU A 28 -1.88 -35.41 38.98
C GLU A 28 -1.56 -36.48 40.04
N PHE A 29 -2.57 -37.22 40.52
CA PHE A 29 -2.34 -38.30 41.46
C PHE A 29 -1.53 -39.43 40.82
N LEU A 30 -1.88 -39.84 39.61
CA LEU A 30 -1.20 -40.91 38.87
C LEU A 30 0.28 -40.57 38.60
N ILE A 31 0.60 -39.37 38.17
CA ILE A 31 1.98 -38.97 37.88
C ILE A 31 2.84 -38.94 39.14
N LYS A 32 2.29 -38.53 40.28
CA LYS A 32 2.98 -38.57 41.60
C LYS A 32 3.21 -39.99 42.06
N LEU A 33 2.27 -40.88 41.79
CA LEU A 33 2.34 -42.30 42.23
C LEU A 33 3.31 -43.12 41.38
N ASP A 34 3.27 -42.95 40.05
CA ASP A 34 4.18 -43.64 39.14
C ASP A 34 4.52 -42.71 37.96
N PRO A 35 5.61 -41.90 38.03
CA PRO A 35 6.05 -41.02 36.94
C PRO A 35 6.32 -41.76 35.63
N SER A 36 6.62 -43.07 35.67
CA SER A 36 6.90 -43.85 34.45
C SER A 36 5.68 -44.03 33.54
N LEU A 37 4.48 -43.80 34.03
CA LEU A 37 3.24 -43.78 33.24
C LEU A 37 3.29 -42.73 32.12
N ALA A 38 4.01 -41.63 32.35
CA ALA A 38 4.19 -40.60 31.38
C ALA A 38 5.17 -40.96 30.21
N CYS A 39 5.92 -42.04 30.38
CA CYS A 39 6.84 -42.56 29.35
C CYS A 39 6.17 -43.59 28.42
N LEU A 40 4.94 -43.97 28.69
CA LEU A 40 4.23 -44.96 27.91
C LEU A 40 3.48 -44.32 26.74
N VAL A 41 3.43 -45.00 25.61
CA VAL A 41 2.67 -44.58 24.42
C VAL A 41 1.56 -45.55 24.11
N ASN A 42 0.48 -45.06 23.53
CA ASN A 42 -0.65 -45.90 23.07
C ASN A 42 -0.36 -46.53 21.71
N LYS A 43 -1.34 -47.24 21.13
CA LYS A 43 -1.22 -47.92 19.84
C LYS A 43 -0.92 -46.97 18.66
N VAL A 44 -1.34 -45.71 18.76
CA VAL A 44 -1.16 -44.70 17.71
C VAL A 44 0.15 -43.92 17.91
N GLY A 45 0.90 -44.23 19.00
CA GLY A 45 2.14 -43.51 19.34
C GLY A 45 1.94 -42.27 20.21
N GLU A 46 0.72 -41.99 20.66
CA GLU A 46 0.43 -40.85 21.49
C GLU A 46 0.88 -41.06 22.94
N SER A 47 1.60 -40.14 23.49
CA SER A 47 1.98 -40.07 24.91
C SER A 47 0.96 -39.25 25.72
N PRO A 48 0.89 -39.42 27.06
CA PRO A 48 0.07 -38.53 27.90
C PRO A 48 0.45 -37.06 27.75
N LEU A 49 1.73 -36.74 27.56
CA LEU A 49 2.20 -35.36 27.33
C LEU A 49 1.68 -34.80 25.99
N TYR A 50 1.67 -35.63 24.92
CA TYR A 50 1.11 -35.24 23.63
C TYR A 50 -0.38 -34.90 23.75
N LEU A 51 -1.17 -35.78 24.39
CA LEU A 51 -2.60 -35.57 24.62
C LEU A 51 -2.87 -34.30 25.44
N ALA A 52 -2.13 -34.11 26.54
CA ALA A 52 -2.26 -32.93 27.38
C ALA A 52 -1.90 -31.63 26.61
N ALA A 53 -0.89 -31.70 25.75
CA ALA A 53 -0.47 -30.55 24.93
C ALA A 53 -1.48 -30.22 23.83
N ARG A 54 -2.06 -31.24 23.16
CA ARG A 54 -3.12 -31.10 22.18
C ARG A 54 -4.36 -30.43 22.76
N ASP A 55 -4.76 -30.86 23.95
CA ASP A 55 -5.99 -30.38 24.59
C ASP A 55 -5.76 -29.11 25.47
N GLY A 56 -4.55 -28.53 25.40
CA GLY A 56 -4.21 -27.26 26.05
C GLY A 56 -4.11 -27.28 27.57
N MET A 57 -3.94 -28.47 28.17
CA MET A 57 -3.94 -28.67 29.63
C MET A 57 -2.62 -28.26 30.28
N LEU A 58 -2.38 -26.95 30.40
CA LEU A 58 -1.12 -26.40 30.89
C LEU A 58 -0.70 -26.97 32.26
N GLU A 59 -1.65 -27.17 33.19
CA GLU A 59 -1.36 -27.70 34.52
C GLU A 59 -0.80 -29.12 34.46
N ILE A 60 -1.43 -29.99 33.65
CA ILE A 60 -0.98 -31.37 33.46
C ILE A 60 0.38 -31.40 32.74
N VAL A 61 0.55 -30.59 31.69
CA VAL A 61 1.83 -30.46 30.99
C VAL A 61 2.94 -30.09 31.95
N ASN A 62 2.75 -29.03 32.77
CA ASN A 62 3.75 -28.61 33.75
C ASN A 62 4.03 -29.71 34.76
N ARG A 63 3.00 -30.40 35.24
CA ARG A 63 3.17 -31.49 36.20
C ARG A 63 3.97 -32.67 35.62
N ILE A 64 3.64 -33.08 34.38
CA ILE A 64 4.39 -34.14 33.69
C ILE A 64 5.87 -33.73 33.50
N LEU A 65 6.13 -32.49 33.06
CA LEU A 65 7.48 -31.99 32.84
C LEU A 65 8.31 -31.90 34.13
N MET A 66 7.67 -31.58 35.27
CA MET A 66 8.36 -31.53 36.56
C MET A 66 8.62 -32.91 37.17
N GLU A 67 7.62 -33.81 37.20
CA GLU A 67 7.70 -35.10 37.88
C GLU A 67 8.35 -36.19 36.99
N ALA A 68 8.25 -36.07 35.66
CA ALA A 68 8.77 -37.02 34.69
C ALA A 68 9.52 -36.29 33.57
N PRO A 69 10.70 -35.73 33.81
CA PRO A 69 11.49 -35.02 32.76
C PRO A 69 11.80 -35.89 31.53
N SER A 70 11.92 -37.20 31.71
CA SER A 70 12.15 -38.19 30.65
C SER A 70 10.86 -38.65 29.96
N SER A 71 9.69 -38.02 30.23
CA SER A 71 8.40 -38.38 29.64
C SER A 71 8.47 -38.50 28.13
N ALA A 72 7.76 -39.48 27.56
CA ALA A 72 7.53 -39.57 26.14
C ALA A 72 6.76 -38.35 25.64
N HIS A 73 7.10 -37.90 24.44
CA HIS A 73 6.51 -36.68 23.87
C HIS A 73 5.94 -36.93 22.46
N GLY A 74 6.00 -38.16 21.99
CA GLY A 74 5.51 -38.59 20.68
C GLY A 74 3.98 -38.61 20.60
N GLY A 75 3.49 -38.45 19.39
CA GLY A 75 2.09 -38.52 19.01
C GLY A 75 1.89 -39.21 17.65
N SER A 76 0.70 -39.05 17.09
CA SER A 76 0.39 -39.60 15.76
C SER A 76 1.27 -38.97 14.67
N ASP A 77 1.50 -39.71 13.59
CA ASP A 77 2.26 -39.26 12.40
C ASP A 77 3.67 -38.75 12.67
N GLY A 78 4.30 -39.19 13.76
CA GLY A 78 5.62 -38.70 14.19
C GLY A 78 5.60 -37.26 14.77
N GLN A 79 4.44 -36.69 15.01
CA GLN A 79 4.32 -35.42 15.68
C GLN A 79 4.77 -35.53 17.15
N THR A 80 5.21 -34.41 17.71
CA THR A 80 5.54 -34.30 19.13
C THR A 80 4.49 -33.47 19.88
N ALA A 81 4.52 -33.49 21.20
CA ALA A 81 3.68 -32.63 22.02
C ALA A 81 3.80 -31.15 21.64
N LEU A 82 4.97 -30.71 21.18
CA LEU A 82 5.17 -29.33 20.71
C LEU A 82 4.42 -29.05 19.41
N HIS A 83 4.41 -29.99 18.46
CA HIS A 83 3.62 -29.88 17.24
C HIS A 83 2.13 -29.76 17.57
N ALA A 84 1.61 -30.63 18.47
CA ALA A 84 0.20 -30.59 18.89
C ALA A 84 -0.20 -29.25 19.52
N ALA A 85 0.61 -28.74 20.44
CA ALA A 85 0.35 -27.44 21.07
C ALA A 85 0.31 -26.27 20.05
N ILE A 86 1.13 -26.34 19.01
CA ILE A 86 1.18 -25.31 17.96
C ILE A 86 -0.03 -25.43 17.03
N VAL A 87 -0.38 -26.63 16.59
CA VAL A 87 -1.52 -26.90 15.70
C VAL A 87 -2.82 -26.38 16.32
N GLU A 88 -3.01 -26.66 17.61
CA GLU A 88 -4.22 -26.28 18.35
C GLU A 88 -4.16 -24.83 18.92
N GLY A 89 -3.06 -24.11 18.71
CA GLY A 89 -2.95 -22.71 19.08
C GLY A 89 -2.65 -22.46 20.56
N HIS A 90 -2.17 -23.45 21.30
CA HIS A 90 -1.92 -23.36 22.76
C HIS A 90 -0.58 -22.72 23.10
N PHE A 91 -0.45 -21.41 22.94
CA PHE A 91 0.80 -20.67 23.16
C PHE A 91 1.47 -20.91 24.51
N LYS A 92 0.69 -20.94 25.61
CA LYS A 92 1.25 -21.17 26.96
C LYS A 92 1.85 -22.57 27.12
N VAL A 93 1.20 -23.57 26.53
CA VAL A 93 1.69 -24.97 26.51
C VAL A 93 2.93 -25.08 25.64
N MET A 94 2.92 -24.48 24.46
CA MET A 94 4.09 -24.39 23.59
C MET A 94 5.28 -23.78 24.33
N ASP A 95 5.12 -22.64 25.00
CA ASP A 95 6.20 -21.96 25.73
C ASP A 95 6.75 -22.82 26.89
N ALA A 96 5.88 -23.50 27.62
CA ALA A 96 6.28 -24.44 28.68
C ALA A 96 7.11 -25.62 28.12
N LEU A 97 6.66 -26.21 27.00
CA LEU A 97 7.36 -27.32 26.33
C LEU A 97 8.74 -26.90 25.80
N VAL A 98 8.82 -25.75 25.16
CA VAL A 98 10.08 -25.23 24.59
C VAL A 98 11.11 -24.96 25.69
N ARG A 99 10.69 -24.43 26.84
CA ARG A 99 11.59 -24.21 28.00
C ARG A 99 12.08 -25.49 28.64
N ALA A 100 11.22 -26.48 28.78
CA ALA A 100 11.53 -27.72 29.47
C ALA A 100 12.24 -28.75 28.55
N LYS A 101 11.89 -28.77 27.28
CA LYS A 101 12.41 -29.74 26.27
C LYS A 101 12.79 -29.01 24.98
N PRO A 102 13.85 -28.18 24.96
CA PRO A 102 14.23 -27.38 23.78
C PRO A 102 14.58 -28.22 22.55
N GLN A 103 14.99 -29.50 22.74
CA GLN A 103 15.25 -30.42 21.64
C GLN A 103 14.05 -30.62 20.73
N LEU A 104 12.81 -30.51 21.25
CA LEU A 104 11.58 -30.69 20.48
C LEU A 104 11.45 -29.70 19.31
N ILE A 105 12.10 -28.54 19.39
CA ILE A 105 12.07 -27.51 18.34
C ILE A 105 12.63 -28.06 17.02
N LYS A 106 13.61 -28.97 17.10
CA LYS A 106 14.33 -29.54 15.94
C LYS A 106 13.70 -30.82 15.40
N GLU A 107 12.81 -31.42 16.16
CA GLU A 107 12.16 -32.66 15.76
C GLU A 107 11.17 -32.41 14.61
N ALA A 108 11.14 -33.32 13.65
CA ALA A 108 10.25 -33.26 12.52
C ALA A 108 9.29 -34.45 12.51
N ASP A 109 8.08 -34.23 12.01
CA ASP A 109 7.11 -35.31 11.80
C ASP A 109 7.50 -36.22 10.63
N HIS A 110 6.68 -37.24 10.34
CA HIS A 110 6.91 -38.17 9.23
C HIS A 110 6.95 -37.52 7.85
N HIS A 111 6.46 -36.27 7.70
CA HIS A 111 6.52 -35.45 6.48
C HIS A 111 7.73 -34.51 6.44
N GLY A 112 8.59 -34.54 7.47
CA GLY A 112 9.72 -33.63 7.60
C GLY A 112 9.35 -32.23 8.11
N ARG A 113 8.13 -32.03 8.60
CA ARG A 113 7.65 -30.74 9.07
C ARG A 113 8.05 -30.51 10.52
N THR A 114 8.74 -29.41 10.78
CA THR A 114 9.17 -29.00 12.13
C THR A 114 8.07 -28.22 12.84
N PRO A 115 8.13 -28.02 14.18
CA PRO A 115 7.24 -27.14 14.90
C PRO A 115 7.15 -25.73 14.29
N LEU A 116 8.29 -25.18 13.81
CA LEU A 116 8.31 -23.88 13.16
C LEU A 116 7.52 -23.87 11.83
N TYR A 117 7.56 -24.97 11.06
CA TYR A 117 6.73 -25.12 9.87
C TYR A 117 5.24 -25.01 10.20
N TYR A 118 4.80 -25.69 11.25
CA TYR A 118 3.41 -25.62 11.73
C TYR A 118 3.04 -24.24 12.25
N ALA A 119 3.92 -23.59 13.01
CA ALA A 119 3.72 -22.23 13.48
C ALA A 119 3.61 -21.22 12.32
N ALA A 120 4.42 -21.39 11.27
CA ALA A 120 4.31 -20.60 10.05
C ALA A 120 3.00 -20.88 9.29
N SER A 121 2.57 -22.14 9.27
CA SER A 121 1.32 -22.59 8.65
C SER A 121 0.05 -22.16 9.38
N SER A 122 0.12 -21.93 10.72
CA SER A 122 -1.01 -21.41 11.51
C SER A 122 -1.21 -19.91 11.38
N GLY A 123 -0.18 -19.18 10.94
CA GLY A 123 -0.25 -17.72 10.76
C GLY A 123 -0.11 -16.90 12.03
N ASP A 124 0.25 -17.51 13.19
CA ASP A 124 0.51 -16.76 14.43
C ASP A 124 1.97 -16.28 14.52
N PRO A 125 2.24 -14.99 14.32
CA PRO A 125 3.60 -14.45 14.35
C PRO A 125 4.23 -14.53 15.74
N ARG A 126 3.44 -14.59 16.82
CA ARG A 126 3.96 -14.68 18.20
C ARG A 126 4.58 -16.05 18.45
N MET A 127 3.95 -17.13 17.96
CA MET A 127 4.51 -18.49 18.06
C MET A 127 5.80 -18.60 17.28
N VAL A 128 5.80 -18.09 16.05
CA VAL A 128 6.99 -18.05 15.18
C VAL A 128 8.13 -17.28 15.87
N GLN A 129 7.86 -16.06 16.34
CA GLN A 129 8.85 -15.24 17.02
C GLN A 129 9.42 -15.94 18.25
N ARG A 130 8.56 -16.63 19.03
CA ARG A 130 8.99 -17.34 20.23
C ARG A 130 9.89 -18.52 19.92
N LEU A 131 9.58 -19.29 18.88
CA LEU A 131 10.43 -20.42 18.45
C LEU A 131 11.78 -19.94 17.93
N LEU A 132 11.82 -18.85 17.17
CA LEU A 132 13.04 -18.25 16.63
C LEU A 132 13.98 -17.70 17.72
N GLN A 133 13.46 -17.27 18.86
CA GLN A 133 14.26 -16.87 20.02
C GLN A 133 15.09 -18.03 20.59
N PHE A 134 14.62 -19.28 20.43
CA PHE A 134 15.33 -20.47 20.92
C PHE A 134 16.25 -21.09 19.86
N ASP A 135 15.79 -21.15 18.60
CA ASP A 135 16.59 -21.73 17.52
C ASP A 135 16.20 -21.17 16.16
N THR A 136 17.11 -20.47 15.52
CA THR A 136 16.93 -19.92 14.17
C THR A 136 17.27 -20.95 13.08
N ALA A 137 18.02 -22.02 13.39
CA ALA A 137 18.43 -23.01 12.39
C ALA A 137 17.23 -23.79 11.81
N THR A 138 16.10 -23.85 12.52
CA THR A 138 14.89 -24.50 12.04
C THR A 138 14.22 -23.80 10.88
N VAL A 139 14.54 -22.52 10.61
CA VAL A 139 14.07 -21.78 9.43
C VAL A 139 14.54 -22.45 8.14
N TYR A 140 15.74 -23.03 8.15
CA TYR A 140 16.38 -23.65 6.98
C TYR A 140 16.00 -25.11 6.79
N LYS A 141 15.22 -25.70 7.72
CA LYS A 141 14.73 -27.07 7.57
C LYS A 141 13.49 -27.07 6.69
N SER A 142 13.52 -27.92 5.66
CA SER A 142 12.41 -28.12 4.74
C SER A 142 11.71 -29.45 4.99
N ASN A 143 10.45 -29.52 4.58
CA ASN A 143 9.68 -30.77 4.55
C ASN A 143 10.14 -31.69 3.39
N LYS A 144 9.51 -32.83 3.22
CA LYS A 144 9.83 -33.80 2.14
C LYS A 144 9.63 -33.24 0.71
N GLU A 145 8.87 -32.16 0.57
CA GLU A 145 8.63 -31.45 -0.69
C GLU A 145 9.64 -30.29 -0.90
N GLY A 146 10.64 -30.15 -0.04
CA GLY A 146 11.61 -29.08 -0.06
C GLY A 146 11.09 -27.74 0.46
N GLN A 147 9.86 -27.68 0.98
CA GLN A 147 9.26 -26.43 1.44
C GLN A 147 9.75 -26.07 2.84
N SER A 148 10.32 -24.89 3.00
CA SER A 148 10.68 -24.29 4.28
C SER A 148 9.47 -23.63 4.98
N PRO A 149 9.56 -23.25 6.26
CA PRO A 149 8.53 -22.45 6.95
C PRO A 149 8.15 -21.19 6.20
N LEU A 150 9.09 -20.58 5.46
CA LEU A 150 8.85 -19.36 4.69
C LEU A 150 7.98 -19.64 3.46
N HIS A 151 8.17 -20.77 2.78
CA HIS A 151 7.35 -21.18 1.65
C HIS A 151 5.89 -21.37 2.04
N VAL A 152 5.63 -22.06 3.19
CA VAL A 152 4.24 -22.25 3.64
C VAL A 152 3.59 -20.94 4.09
N ALA A 153 4.33 -20.03 4.73
CA ALA A 153 3.82 -18.71 5.05
C ALA A 153 3.46 -17.90 3.79
N ALA A 154 4.29 -18.00 2.74
CA ALA A 154 4.03 -17.35 1.46
C ALA A 154 2.80 -17.94 0.76
N SER A 155 2.66 -19.27 0.74
CA SER A 155 1.51 -19.95 0.11
C SER A 155 0.17 -19.63 0.77
N LYS A 156 0.17 -19.31 2.06
CA LYS A 156 -1.04 -18.98 2.83
C LYS A 156 -1.28 -17.48 3.03
N GLY A 157 -0.43 -16.63 2.47
CA GLY A 157 -0.59 -15.18 2.53
C GLY A 157 -0.24 -14.54 3.89
N TYR A 158 0.44 -15.25 4.77
CA TYR A 158 0.76 -14.77 6.12
C TYR A 158 1.92 -13.78 6.15
N THR A 159 1.69 -12.58 5.62
CA THR A 159 2.70 -11.52 5.50
C THR A 159 3.38 -11.17 6.84
N LYS A 160 2.63 -11.22 7.96
CA LYS A 160 3.21 -10.93 9.28
C LYS A 160 4.23 -11.98 9.71
N VAL A 161 3.92 -13.26 9.47
CA VAL A 161 4.82 -14.39 9.75
C VAL A 161 6.08 -14.28 8.89
N LEU A 162 5.90 -14.04 7.60
CA LEU A 162 6.99 -13.89 6.64
C LEU A 162 7.94 -12.76 7.06
N LYS A 163 7.41 -11.60 7.47
CA LYS A 163 8.19 -10.48 8.01
C LYS A 163 9.01 -10.86 9.24
N VAL A 164 8.41 -11.58 10.18
CA VAL A 164 9.10 -12.03 11.39
C VAL A 164 10.27 -12.95 11.03
N ILE A 165 10.07 -13.91 10.13
CA ILE A 165 11.13 -14.86 9.74
C ILE A 165 12.27 -14.12 9.03
N ILE A 166 11.98 -13.26 8.04
CA ILE A 166 13.00 -12.51 7.30
C ILE A 166 13.75 -11.54 8.20
N CYS A 167 13.08 -10.90 9.16
CA CYS A 167 13.73 -10.00 10.11
C CYS A 167 14.78 -10.73 10.99
N HIS A 168 14.51 -12.01 11.36
CA HIS A 168 15.46 -12.80 12.17
C HIS A 168 16.50 -13.53 11.32
N CYS A 169 16.15 -13.91 10.10
CA CYS A 169 16.98 -14.71 9.21
C CYS A 169 16.81 -14.21 7.76
N PRO A 170 17.47 -13.10 7.36
CA PRO A 170 17.32 -12.50 6.03
C PRO A 170 17.64 -13.49 4.89
N ASP A 171 18.71 -14.28 5.02
CA ASP A 171 19.14 -15.25 4.02
C ASP A 171 18.12 -16.35 3.76
N SER A 172 17.15 -16.54 4.64
CA SER A 172 16.07 -17.52 4.44
C SER A 172 15.17 -17.20 3.25
N GLY A 173 15.16 -15.95 2.79
CA GLY A 173 14.44 -15.52 1.59
C GLY A 173 14.90 -16.22 0.32
N GLU A 174 16.17 -16.64 0.26
CA GLU A 174 16.78 -17.29 -0.92
C GLU A 174 16.52 -18.81 -1.00
N LEU A 175 15.84 -19.40 -0.01
CA LEU A 175 15.54 -20.82 0.00
C LEU A 175 14.66 -21.20 -1.19
N LEU A 176 14.98 -22.38 -1.77
CA LEU A 176 14.23 -22.96 -2.88
C LEU A 176 13.54 -24.25 -2.42
N ASP A 177 12.38 -24.53 -2.98
CA ASP A 177 11.71 -25.82 -2.81
C ASP A 177 12.32 -26.90 -3.75
N SER A 178 11.79 -28.14 -3.72
CA SER A 178 12.26 -29.24 -4.56
C SER A 178 12.09 -28.99 -6.07
N ARG A 179 11.26 -28.02 -6.48
CA ARG A 179 11.08 -27.58 -7.86
C ARG A 179 11.92 -26.37 -8.24
N GLY A 180 12.84 -25.92 -7.37
CA GLY A 180 13.64 -24.72 -7.58
C GLY A 180 12.87 -23.41 -7.40
N ARG A 181 11.70 -23.42 -6.78
CA ARG A 181 10.83 -22.26 -6.63
C ARG A 181 11.16 -21.52 -5.34
N ASN A 182 11.37 -20.24 -5.45
CA ASN A 182 11.48 -19.33 -4.31
C ASN A 182 10.09 -18.89 -3.78
N ILE A 183 10.06 -18.13 -2.70
CA ILE A 183 8.82 -17.66 -2.06
C ILE A 183 7.95 -16.78 -2.97
N LEU A 184 8.53 -16.06 -3.95
CA LEU A 184 7.78 -15.26 -4.90
C LEU A 184 7.02 -16.15 -5.92
N HIS A 185 7.65 -17.22 -6.42
CA HIS A 185 6.99 -18.22 -7.24
C HIS A 185 5.78 -18.81 -6.51
N ILE A 186 5.97 -19.20 -5.24
CA ILE A 186 4.89 -19.76 -4.41
C ILE A 186 3.77 -18.75 -4.19
N ALA A 187 4.09 -17.51 -3.85
CA ALA A 187 3.10 -16.45 -3.65
C ALA A 187 2.29 -16.18 -4.93
N VAL A 188 2.95 -16.20 -6.08
CA VAL A 188 2.28 -16.08 -7.39
C VAL A 188 1.36 -17.26 -7.64
N LEU A 189 1.82 -18.51 -7.48
CA LEU A 189 1.00 -19.71 -7.66
C LEU A 189 -0.20 -19.77 -6.71
N SER A 190 -0.04 -19.32 -5.48
CA SER A 190 -1.13 -19.30 -4.49
C SER A 190 -2.08 -18.10 -4.66
N GLY A 191 -1.69 -17.06 -5.42
CA GLY A 191 -2.52 -15.88 -5.63
C GLY A 191 -2.40 -14.82 -4.54
N GLU A 192 -1.34 -14.85 -3.73
CA GLU A 192 -1.18 -14.03 -2.53
C GLU A 192 -0.57 -12.66 -2.83
N ILE A 193 -1.41 -11.72 -3.28
CA ILE A 193 -1.03 -10.36 -3.71
C ILE A 193 -0.24 -9.60 -2.64
N ASN A 194 -0.63 -9.72 -1.37
CA ASN A 194 0.02 -8.99 -0.29
C ASN A 194 1.47 -9.45 -0.07
N ILE A 195 1.75 -10.75 -0.28
CA ILE A 195 3.09 -11.31 -0.24
C ILE A 195 3.90 -10.80 -1.43
N VAL A 196 3.34 -10.87 -2.65
CA VAL A 196 4.01 -10.35 -3.86
C VAL A 196 4.38 -8.88 -3.68
N ARG A 197 3.43 -8.05 -3.23
CA ARG A 197 3.69 -6.63 -2.97
C ARG A 197 4.76 -6.39 -1.92
N TYR A 198 4.78 -7.20 -0.86
CA TYR A 198 5.80 -7.11 0.17
C TYR A 198 7.19 -7.45 -0.39
N ILE A 199 7.32 -8.56 -1.13
CA ILE A 199 8.60 -8.99 -1.73
C ILE A 199 9.11 -7.93 -2.71
N LEU A 200 8.26 -7.41 -3.60
CA LEU A 200 8.63 -6.37 -4.57
C LEU A 200 9.03 -5.04 -3.90
N GLY A 201 8.50 -4.75 -2.71
CA GLY A 201 8.83 -3.55 -1.94
C GLY A 201 10.03 -3.69 -1.01
N THR A 202 10.68 -4.86 -0.94
CA THR A 202 11.77 -5.17 0.00
C THR A 202 13.08 -5.35 -0.76
N SER A 203 14.08 -4.50 -0.48
CA SER A 203 15.39 -4.50 -1.19
C SER A 203 16.17 -5.79 -0.99
N GLU A 204 16.09 -6.38 0.21
CA GLU A 204 16.79 -7.62 0.55
C GLU A 204 16.29 -8.85 -0.24
N LEU A 205 15.11 -8.73 -0.87
CA LEU A 205 14.47 -9.81 -1.64
C LEU A 205 14.46 -9.54 -3.15
N GLU A 206 15.22 -8.56 -3.62
CA GLU A 206 15.21 -8.16 -5.03
C GLU A 206 15.66 -9.27 -5.99
N GLY A 207 16.61 -10.11 -5.58
CA GLY A 207 17.11 -11.24 -6.37
C GLY A 207 16.05 -12.29 -6.72
N LEU A 208 14.91 -12.33 -6.00
CA LEU A 208 13.85 -13.31 -6.22
C LEU A 208 13.00 -13.02 -7.46
N VAL A 209 13.02 -11.77 -7.95
CA VAL A 209 12.04 -11.28 -8.94
C VAL A 209 12.24 -11.94 -10.31
N ASP A 210 13.50 -12.17 -10.69
CA ASP A 210 13.85 -12.73 -12.01
C ASP A 210 14.50 -14.12 -11.92
N GLN A 211 14.52 -14.72 -10.74
CA GLN A 211 15.03 -16.06 -10.53
C GLN A 211 14.12 -17.10 -11.21
N SER A 212 14.73 -18.10 -11.84
CA SER A 212 14.00 -19.18 -12.53
C SER A 212 13.86 -20.42 -11.66
N ASP A 213 12.75 -21.15 -11.80
CA ASP A 213 12.57 -22.49 -11.25
C ASP A 213 13.28 -23.57 -12.10
N ASN A 214 13.15 -24.84 -11.72
CA ASN A 214 13.79 -25.97 -12.44
C ASN A 214 13.32 -26.14 -13.91
N GLU A 215 12.16 -25.58 -14.25
CA GLU A 215 11.62 -25.55 -15.62
C GLU A 215 12.03 -24.29 -16.38
N GLY A 216 12.82 -23.42 -15.76
CA GLY A 216 13.25 -22.14 -16.33
C GLY A 216 12.17 -21.05 -16.21
N ASN A 217 11.07 -21.29 -15.51
CA ASN A 217 10.02 -20.32 -15.36
C ASN A 217 10.38 -19.29 -14.28
N THR A 218 10.32 -18.01 -14.61
CA THR A 218 10.35 -16.93 -13.62
C THR A 218 8.97 -16.76 -12.96
N PRO A 219 8.84 -16.03 -11.85
CA PRO A 219 7.54 -15.70 -11.27
C PRO A 219 6.56 -15.08 -12.27
N LEU A 220 7.07 -14.31 -13.25
CA LEU A 220 6.25 -13.73 -14.31
C LEU A 220 5.69 -14.80 -15.27
N HIS A 221 6.48 -15.83 -15.63
CA HIS A 221 6.00 -16.95 -16.43
C HIS A 221 4.84 -17.66 -15.72
N LEU A 222 5.00 -17.98 -14.43
CA LEU A 222 3.94 -18.64 -13.66
C LEU A 222 2.69 -17.79 -13.54
N ALA A 223 2.84 -16.47 -13.37
CA ALA A 223 1.72 -15.53 -13.31
C ALA A 223 0.91 -15.52 -14.61
N THR A 224 1.59 -15.60 -15.77
CA THR A 224 0.94 -15.61 -17.08
C THR A 224 0.29 -16.95 -17.39
N MET A 225 0.99 -18.06 -17.15
CA MET A 225 0.48 -19.42 -17.31
C MET A 225 -0.79 -19.67 -16.48
N GLU A 226 -0.80 -19.19 -15.24
CA GLU A 226 -1.94 -19.29 -14.32
C GLU A 226 -3.01 -18.20 -14.56
N ARG A 227 -2.85 -17.36 -15.57
CA ARG A 227 -3.77 -16.26 -15.95
C ARG A 227 -4.09 -15.30 -14.79
N LYS A 228 -3.15 -15.08 -13.88
CA LYS A 228 -3.31 -14.19 -12.72
C LYS A 228 -3.01 -12.75 -13.08
N THR A 229 -3.95 -12.08 -13.76
CA THR A 229 -3.78 -10.75 -14.34
C THR A 229 -3.25 -9.69 -13.38
N GLN A 230 -3.67 -9.72 -12.12
CA GLN A 230 -3.16 -8.77 -11.10
C GLN A 230 -1.69 -9.03 -10.78
N MET A 231 -1.26 -10.29 -10.67
CA MET A 231 0.14 -10.67 -10.43
C MET A 231 1.01 -10.26 -11.61
N VAL A 232 0.55 -10.57 -12.83
CA VAL A 232 1.21 -10.14 -14.07
C VAL A 232 1.43 -8.62 -14.05
N ARG A 233 0.40 -7.84 -13.68
CA ARG A 233 0.50 -6.38 -13.60
C ARG A 233 1.56 -5.92 -12.59
N TYR A 234 1.58 -6.47 -11.39
CA TYR A 234 2.57 -6.10 -10.36
C TYR A 234 4.00 -6.45 -10.81
N LEU A 235 4.22 -7.65 -11.32
CA LEU A 235 5.53 -8.10 -11.79
C LEU A 235 6.00 -7.31 -13.02
N MET A 236 5.12 -7.02 -13.98
CA MET A 236 5.47 -6.20 -15.15
C MET A 236 5.81 -4.74 -14.84
N TRP A 237 5.27 -4.19 -13.75
CA TRP A 237 5.60 -2.83 -13.35
C TRP A 237 6.93 -2.76 -12.60
N ASP A 238 7.42 -3.87 -12.13
CA ASP A 238 8.74 -3.97 -11.53
C ASP A 238 9.81 -4.04 -12.64
N ARG A 239 10.79 -3.14 -12.59
CA ARG A 239 11.86 -3.05 -13.59
C ARG A 239 12.83 -4.22 -13.53
N ARG A 240 12.84 -4.97 -12.44
CA ARG A 240 13.72 -6.12 -12.21
C ARG A 240 13.22 -7.38 -12.92
N ALA A 241 11.92 -7.48 -13.21
CA ALA A 241 11.37 -8.60 -13.96
C ALA A 241 11.66 -8.44 -15.46
N ASP A 242 12.33 -9.43 -16.07
CA ASP A 242 12.56 -9.45 -17.51
C ASP A 242 11.39 -10.14 -18.26
N PRO A 243 10.53 -9.38 -18.97
CA PRO A 243 9.43 -9.95 -19.73
C PRO A 243 9.90 -10.74 -20.97
N ARG A 244 11.18 -10.66 -21.32
CA ARG A 244 11.78 -11.34 -22.47
C ARG A 244 12.49 -12.64 -22.10
N ALA A 245 12.62 -12.92 -20.80
CA ALA A 245 13.21 -14.16 -20.30
C ALA A 245 12.51 -15.37 -20.95
N LYS A 246 13.27 -16.40 -21.29
CA LYS A 246 12.75 -17.63 -21.86
C LYS A 246 12.89 -18.76 -20.87
N ASN A 247 11.85 -19.58 -20.72
CA ASN A 247 11.93 -20.82 -19.96
C ASN A 247 12.66 -21.92 -20.75
N ASN A 248 12.82 -23.11 -20.16
CA ASN A 248 13.53 -24.24 -20.78
C ASN A 248 12.86 -24.74 -22.08
N VAL A 249 11.59 -24.44 -22.32
CA VAL A 249 10.85 -24.78 -23.56
C VAL A 249 11.00 -23.67 -24.61
N GLY A 250 11.70 -22.57 -24.28
CA GLY A 250 11.92 -21.42 -25.15
C GLY A 250 10.76 -20.43 -25.21
N GLN A 251 9.73 -20.59 -24.37
CA GLN A 251 8.59 -19.69 -24.27
C GLN A 251 8.94 -18.46 -23.42
N ARG A 252 8.45 -17.31 -23.83
CA ARG A 252 8.52 -16.07 -23.03
C ARG A 252 7.26 -15.93 -22.19
N ALA A 253 7.38 -15.29 -21.04
CA ALA A 253 6.23 -14.95 -20.22
C ALA A 253 5.16 -14.13 -20.98
N THR A 254 5.56 -13.47 -22.08
CA THR A 254 4.70 -12.62 -22.91
C THR A 254 3.97 -13.36 -24.04
N ASP A 255 4.39 -14.58 -24.40
CA ASP A 255 3.92 -15.24 -25.62
C ASP A 255 2.45 -15.71 -25.55
N ASP A 256 1.94 -16.03 -24.36
CA ASP A 256 0.62 -16.63 -24.16
C ASP A 256 -0.50 -15.65 -23.72
N CYS A 257 -0.30 -14.34 -23.79
CA CYS A 257 -1.19 -13.44 -23.05
C CYS A 257 -1.97 -12.42 -23.89
N GLU A 258 -3.24 -12.70 -24.20
CA GLU A 258 -4.25 -11.65 -24.48
C GLU A 258 -4.35 -10.63 -23.31
N SER A 259 -4.15 -11.10 -22.06
CA SER A 259 -4.03 -10.25 -20.88
C SER A 259 -2.84 -9.29 -20.98
N PHE A 260 -1.76 -9.69 -21.64
CA PHE A 260 -0.55 -8.88 -21.80
C PHE A 260 -0.80 -7.68 -22.71
N LYS A 261 -1.55 -7.86 -23.81
CA LYS A 261 -1.95 -6.73 -24.68
C LYS A 261 -2.81 -5.72 -23.92
N LYS A 262 -3.70 -6.20 -23.07
CA LYS A 262 -4.58 -5.34 -22.25
C LYS A 262 -3.82 -4.58 -21.15
N ILE A 263 -2.81 -5.21 -20.54
CA ILE A 263 -1.96 -4.61 -19.51
C ILE A 263 -0.94 -3.65 -20.11
N SER A 264 -0.36 -3.97 -21.28
CA SER A 264 0.57 -3.06 -21.98
C SER A 264 -0.15 -1.80 -22.45
N LEU A 265 -1.41 -1.90 -22.90
CA LEU A 265 -2.26 -0.76 -23.22
C LEU A 265 -2.54 0.09 -21.99
N SER A 266 -2.92 -0.52 -20.85
CA SER A 266 -3.15 0.22 -19.60
C SER A 266 -1.88 0.88 -19.05
N LYS A 267 -0.70 0.25 -19.19
CA LYS A 267 0.59 0.84 -18.81
C LYS A 267 0.96 2.03 -19.68
N SER A 268 0.68 1.97 -20.99
CA SER A 268 0.89 3.12 -21.88
C SER A 268 -0.04 4.27 -21.55
N GLU A 269 -1.31 4.00 -21.25
CA GLU A 269 -2.30 4.99 -20.81
C GLU A 269 -1.94 5.63 -19.46
N GLU A 270 -1.48 4.86 -18.48
CA GLU A 270 -1.05 5.41 -17.19
C GLU A 270 0.26 6.20 -17.28
N THR A 271 1.20 5.77 -18.13
CA THR A 271 2.45 6.51 -18.37
C THR A 271 2.15 7.82 -19.09
N GLU A 272 1.23 7.81 -20.05
CA GLU A 272 0.77 9.01 -20.74
C GLU A 272 -0.01 9.94 -19.81
N ALA A 273 -0.89 9.40 -18.96
CA ALA A 273 -1.60 10.17 -17.93
C ALA A 273 -0.62 10.80 -16.91
N ALA A 274 0.41 10.07 -16.49
CA ALA A 274 1.44 10.58 -15.58
C ALA A 274 2.28 11.70 -16.24
N SER A 275 2.63 11.54 -17.51
CA SER A 275 3.35 12.57 -18.30
C SER A 275 2.49 13.83 -18.49
N LYS A 276 1.21 13.68 -18.84
CA LYS A 276 0.24 14.78 -18.92
C LYS A 276 0.10 15.51 -17.57
N MET A 277 0.02 14.76 -16.47
CA MET A 277 -0.08 15.34 -15.12
C MET A 277 1.17 16.16 -14.76
N GLN A 278 2.36 15.71 -15.13
CA GLN A 278 3.60 16.46 -14.92
C GLN A 278 3.62 17.75 -15.72
N THR A 279 3.14 17.72 -16.96
CA THR A 279 2.97 18.91 -17.81
C THR A 279 2.00 19.90 -17.18
N TYR A 280 0.85 19.46 -16.68
CA TYR A 280 -0.10 20.33 -15.99
C TYR A 280 0.47 20.98 -14.72
N LYS A 281 1.29 20.27 -13.96
CA LYS A 281 1.99 20.83 -12.80
C LYS A 281 2.97 21.94 -13.20
N GLN A 282 3.75 21.72 -14.26
CA GLN A 282 4.68 22.70 -14.77
C GLN A 282 3.96 23.96 -15.28
N MET A 283 2.85 23.79 -15.99
CA MET A 283 1.99 24.91 -16.43
C MET A 283 1.37 25.63 -15.23
N GLY A 284 1.00 24.91 -14.16
CA GLY A 284 0.49 25.49 -12.91
C GLY A 284 1.50 26.41 -12.23
N HIS A 285 2.78 26.08 -12.21
CA HIS A 285 3.82 26.98 -11.69
C HIS A 285 3.93 28.26 -12.49
N THR A 286 3.85 28.19 -13.81
CA THR A 286 3.84 29.39 -14.69
C THR A 286 2.60 30.22 -14.43
N LEU A 287 1.44 29.61 -14.28
CA LEU A 287 0.18 30.29 -13.99
C LEU A 287 0.21 30.98 -12.63
N LEU A 288 0.83 30.36 -11.62
CA LEU A 288 1.03 30.96 -10.29
C LEU A 288 1.88 32.22 -10.37
N MET A 289 2.98 32.22 -11.14
CA MET A 289 3.80 33.40 -11.35
C MET A 289 3.01 34.54 -12.02
N VAL A 290 2.22 34.21 -13.06
CA VAL A 290 1.39 35.23 -13.74
C VAL A 290 0.34 35.81 -12.79
N ALA A 291 -0.36 34.95 -12.05
CA ALA A 291 -1.36 35.41 -11.07
C ALA A 291 -0.74 36.32 -10.00
N THR A 292 0.44 35.97 -9.48
CA THR A 292 1.15 36.77 -8.49
C THR A 292 1.59 38.13 -9.06
N LEU A 293 2.09 38.15 -10.32
CA LEU A 293 2.44 39.40 -10.99
C LEU A 293 1.24 40.33 -11.18
N ILE A 294 0.08 39.79 -11.61
CA ILE A 294 -1.15 40.58 -11.74
C ILE A 294 -1.55 41.14 -10.38
N ALA A 295 -1.56 40.32 -9.32
CA ALA A 295 -1.91 40.77 -7.98
C ALA A 295 -1.02 41.89 -7.48
N THR A 296 0.29 41.84 -7.73
CA THR A 296 1.23 42.91 -7.32
C THR A 296 1.05 44.20 -8.11
N VAL A 297 0.84 44.10 -9.41
CA VAL A 297 0.60 45.29 -10.27
C VAL A 297 -0.70 45.99 -9.91
N THR A 298 -1.79 45.25 -9.74
CA THR A 298 -3.11 45.78 -9.36
C THR A 298 -3.10 46.37 -7.94
N PHE A 299 -2.43 45.69 -7.00
CA PHE A 299 -2.24 46.23 -5.65
C PHE A 299 -1.51 47.57 -5.67
N THR A 300 -0.45 47.70 -6.46
CA THR A 300 0.30 48.95 -6.60
C THR A 300 -0.55 50.03 -7.26
N ALA A 301 -1.33 49.67 -8.28
CA ALA A 301 -2.21 50.58 -9.00
C ALA A 301 -3.30 51.20 -8.08
N ALA A 302 -3.80 50.45 -7.10
CA ALA A 302 -4.74 50.94 -6.10
C ALA A 302 -4.18 52.06 -5.24
N PHE A 303 -2.87 52.06 -4.95
CA PHE A 303 -2.20 53.15 -4.19
C PHE A 303 -1.71 54.29 -5.05
N THR A 304 -1.51 54.08 -6.35
CA THR A 304 -1.09 55.11 -7.31
C THR A 304 -2.28 55.62 -8.13
N MET A 305 -3.36 56.01 -7.45
CA MET A 305 -4.64 56.41 -8.04
C MET A 305 -4.46 57.30 -9.27
N PRO A 306 -5.07 57.01 -10.43
CA PRO A 306 -5.00 57.85 -11.63
C PRO A 306 -5.51 59.24 -11.36
N GLY A 307 -4.70 60.28 -11.71
CA GLY A 307 -5.01 61.68 -11.48
C GLY A 307 -4.56 62.23 -10.12
N GLY A 308 -4.13 61.38 -9.18
CA GLY A 308 -3.62 61.78 -7.87
C GLY A 308 -4.70 62.20 -6.86
N PHE A 309 -4.22 62.71 -5.71
CA PHE A 309 -5.06 63.13 -4.58
C PHE A 309 -5.01 64.68 -4.37
N ASN A 310 -6.07 65.24 -3.80
CA ASN A 310 -6.14 66.64 -3.45
C ASN A 310 -5.25 66.92 -2.21
N ASN A 311 -4.14 67.57 -2.42
CA ASN A 311 -3.19 67.94 -1.36
C ASN A 311 -3.47 69.37 -0.77
N ASN A 312 -4.48 70.07 -1.29
CA ASN A 312 -4.82 71.43 -0.76
C ASN A 312 -5.48 71.29 0.61
N PRO A 313 -5.08 72.13 1.58
CA PRO A 313 -5.70 72.13 2.89
C PRO A 313 -7.17 72.56 2.79
N GLY A 314 -8.07 71.69 3.29
CA GLY A 314 -9.51 71.87 3.21
C GLY A 314 -10.30 70.59 3.51
N PRO A 315 -11.65 70.70 3.52
CA PRO A 315 -12.51 69.54 3.88
C PRO A 315 -12.35 68.34 2.94
N ASN A 316 -11.83 68.52 1.72
CA ASN A 316 -11.64 67.46 0.72
C ASN A 316 -10.15 67.12 0.55
N GLN A 317 -9.29 67.43 1.53
CA GLN A 317 -7.88 67.01 1.51
C GLN A 317 -7.75 65.49 1.59
N GLY A 318 -6.98 64.89 0.69
CA GLY A 318 -6.79 63.46 0.60
C GLY A 318 -7.83 62.69 -0.27
N GLU A 319 -8.83 63.40 -0.82
CA GLU A 319 -9.75 62.83 -1.79
C GLU A 319 -9.12 62.67 -3.20
N ALA A 320 -9.54 61.69 -3.98
CA ALA A 320 -9.10 61.54 -5.36
C ALA A 320 -9.60 62.75 -6.22
N LEU A 321 -8.72 63.40 -6.95
CA LEU A 321 -9.06 64.56 -7.77
C LEU A 321 -10.11 64.25 -8.85
N LEU A 322 -10.18 62.98 -9.33
CA LEU A 322 -11.10 62.55 -10.37
C LEU A 322 -12.29 61.72 -9.83
N GLN A 323 -12.65 61.86 -8.54
CA GLN A 323 -13.68 61.00 -7.90
C GLN A 323 -15.06 61.07 -8.57
N SER A 324 -15.41 62.14 -9.27
CA SER A 324 -16.65 62.29 -10.03
C SER A 324 -16.59 61.65 -11.43
N SER A 325 -15.40 61.20 -11.86
CA SER A 325 -15.21 60.62 -13.19
C SER A 325 -15.75 59.18 -13.26
N GLU A 326 -16.61 58.93 -14.23
CA GLU A 326 -17.12 57.59 -14.48
C GLU A 326 -15.99 56.62 -14.89
N SER A 327 -15.00 57.09 -15.61
CA SER A 327 -13.82 56.28 -16.00
C SER A 327 -13.00 55.87 -14.78
N LEU A 328 -12.86 56.70 -13.74
CA LEU A 328 -12.16 56.32 -12.53
C LEU A 328 -12.94 55.27 -11.73
N ARG A 329 -14.26 55.31 -11.71
CA ARG A 329 -15.09 54.28 -11.07
C ARG A 329 -14.87 52.92 -11.75
N TRP A 330 -14.90 52.86 -13.07
CA TRP A 330 -14.62 51.65 -13.84
C TRP A 330 -13.19 51.14 -13.64
N PHE A 331 -12.21 52.03 -13.52
CA PHE A 331 -10.84 51.69 -13.17
C PHE A 331 -10.78 50.95 -11.82
N ILE A 332 -11.36 51.52 -10.76
CA ILE A 332 -11.35 50.94 -9.41
C ILE A 332 -12.04 49.57 -9.38
N ILE A 333 -13.21 49.47 -10.05
CA ILE A 333 -13.96 48.20 -10.11
C ILE A 333 -13.13 47.10 -10.83
N SER A 334 -12.60 47.41 -12.00
CA SER A 334 -11.83 46.44 -12.80
C SER A 334 -10.51 46.06 -12.13
N ASP A 335 -9.83 47.00 -11.51
CA ASP A 335 -8.59 46.76 -10.76
C ASP A 335 -8.84 45.87 -9.54
N SER A 336 -9.93 46.08 -8.78
CA SER A 336 -10.35 45.26 -7.65
C SER A 336 -10.72 43.84 -8.09
N VAL A 337 -11.41 43.69 -9.22
CA VAL A 337 -11.75 42.35 -9.80
C VAL A 337 -10.48 41.63 -10.25
N ALA A 338 -9.55 42.33 -10.88
CA ALA A 338 -8.27 41.76 -11.31
C ALA A 338 -7.45 41.25 -10.11
N MET A 339 -7.33 42.08 -9.06
CA MET A 339 -6.62 41.74 -7.84
C MET A 339 -7.25 40.51 -7.14
N SER A 340 -8.53 40.54 -6.87
CA SER A 340 -9.21 39.46 -6.15
C SER A 340 -9.20 38.14 -6.94
N SER A 341 -9.44 38.16 -8.25
CA SER A 341 -9.40 36.98 -9.11
C SER A 341 -8.01 36.37 -9.17
N SER A 342 -6.94 37.20 -9.25
CA SER A 342 -5.56 36.72 -9.29
C SER A 342 -5.11 36.10 -7.94
N MET A 343 -5.49 36.70 -6.81
CA MET A 343 -5.21 36.13 -5.48
C MET A 343 -5.90 34.81 -5.28
N VAL A 344 -7.18 34.69 -5.64
CA VAL A 344 -7.93 33.43 -5.54
C VAL A 344 -7.32 32.35 -6.48
N ALA A 345 -6.91 32.72 -7.69
CA ALA A 345 -6.22 31.83 -8.60
C ALA A 345 -4.92 31.26 -8.01
N ALA A 346 -4.10 32.15 -7.42
CA ALA A 346 -2.85 31.73 -6.76
C ALA A 346 -3.10 30.78 -5.58
N CYS A 347 -4.08 31.06 -4.73
CA CYS A 347 -4.48 30.19 -3.64
C CYS A 347 -4.96 28.81 -4.14
N ILE A 348 -5.77 28.77 -5.19
CA ILE A 348 -6.30 27.53 -5.77
C ILE A 348 -5.15 26.65 -6.32
N ILE A 349 -4.16 27.24 -7.00
CA ILE A 349 -3.00 26.50 -7.53
C ILE A 349 -2.16 25.96 -6.37
N PHE A 350 -1.89 26.80 -5.35
CA PHE A 350 -1.13 26.40 -4.18
C PHE A 350 -1.81 25.20 -3.47
N TRP A 351 -3.09 25.31 -3.14
CA TRP A 351 -3.83 24.20 -2.53
C TRP A 351 -3.88 22.94 -3.43
N GLY A 352 -4.08 23.12 -4.72
CA GLY A 352 -4.06 22.03 -5.68
C GLY A 352 -2.73 21.27 -5.72
N SER A 353 -1.61 21.96 -5.49
CA SER A 353 -0.28 21.34 -5.46
C SER A 353 -0.06 20.47 -4.21
N VAL A 354 -0.74 20.75 -3.10
CA VAL A 354 -0.64 20.06 -1.81
C VAL A 354 -1.62 18.87 -1.72
N ILE A 355 -2.79 18.97 -2.33
CA ILE A 355 -3.84 17.95 -2.27
C ILE A 355 -3.64 16.90 -3.37
N ALA A 356 -4.11 15.66 -3.14
CA ALA A 356 -3.87 14.46 -3.92
C ALA A 356 -4.00 14.58 -5.45
N LYS A 357 -3.19 13.76 -6.15
CA LYS A 357 -2.98 13.76 -7.62
C LYS A 357 -4.24 13.79 -8.51
N GLU A 358 -5.34 13.16 -8.06
CA GLU A 358 -6.53 12.99 -8.91
C GLU A 358 -7.39 14.25 -9.07
N THR A 359 -7.27 15.22 -8.16
CA THR A 359 -8.08 16.45 -8.19
C THR A 359 -7.33 17.67 -8.73
N TYR A 360 -6.03 17.54 -9.01
CA TYR A 360 -5.19 18.65 -9.45
C TYR A 360 -5.69 19.34 -10.73
N LEU A 361 -6.18 18.57 -11.69
CA LEU A 361 -6.71 19.10 -12.95
C LEU A 361 -7.86 20.09 -12.73
N TYR A 362 -8.76 19.80 -11.76
CA TYR A 362 -9.86 20.70 -11.42
C TYR A 362 -9.35 22.04 -10.87
N TYR A 363 -8.39 22.00 -9.95
CA TYR A 363 -7.78 23.21 -9.40
C TYR A 363 -7.07 24.02 -10.48
N PHE A 364 -6.34 23.35 -11.36
CA PHE A 364 -5.65 23.99 -12.49
C PHE A 364 -6.62 24.68 -13.45
N VAL A 365 -7.70 24.02 -13.87
CA VAL A 365 -8.71 24.61 -14.77
C VAL A 365 -9.40 25.82 -14.12
N SER A 366 -9.78 25.70 -12.84
CA SER A 366 -10.42 26.79 -12.10
C SER A 366 -9.50 28.00 -11.96
N ALA A 367 -8.25 27.78 -11.64
CA ALA A 367 -7.25 28.85 -11.53
C ALA A 367 -6.96 29.51 -12.88
N THR A 368 -6.91 28.73 -13.97
CA THR A 368 -6.74 29.26 -15.33
C THR A 368 -7.87 30.20 -15.71
N LEU A 369 -9.13 29.82 -15.41
CA LEU A 369 -10.29 30.68 -15.65
C LEU A 369 -10.21 32.00 -14.87
N LEU A 370 -9.86 31.93 -13.59
CA LEU A 370 -9.72 33.12 -12.72
C LEU A 370 -8.58 34.03 -13.19
N THR A 371 -7.45 33.45 -13.61
CA THR A 371 -6.33 34.25 -14.16
C THR A 371 -6.74 34.92 -15.47
N TYR A 372 -7.57 34.28 -16.31
CA TYR A 372 -8.13 34.90 -17.49
C TYR A 372 -9.02 36.10 -17.14
N ILE A 373 -9.92 35.97 -16.16
CA ILE A 373 -10.75 37.08 -15.68
C ILE A 373 -9.86 38.21 -15.18
N ALA A 374 -8.80 37.89 -14.42
CA ALA A 374 -7.86 38.89 -13.90
C ALA A 374 -7.16 39.67 -15.03
N LEU A 375 -6.66 38.98 -16.06
CA LEU A 375 -6.01 39.59 -17.23
C LEU A 375 -6.96 40.52 -18.00
N HIS A 376 -8.19 40.14 -18.24
CA HIS A 376 -9.20 40.98 -18.88
C HIS A 376 -9.51 42.21 -18.06
N SER A 377 -9.71 42.04 -16.74
CA SER A 377 -9.99 43.14 -15.84
C SER A 377 -8.81 44.14 -15.75
N THR A 378 -7.56 43.66 -15.81
CA THR A 378 -6.36 44.49 -15.86
C THR A 378 -6.33 45.30 -17.14
N ALA A 379 -6.67 44.73 -18.31
CA ALA A 379 -6.76 45.49 -19.57
C ALA A 379 -7.83 46.56 -19.54
N VAL A 380 -9.01 46.29 -18.94
CA VAL A 380 -10.07 47.28 -18.74
C VAL A 380 -9.60 48.39 -17.77
N ALA A 381 -8.95 48.03 -16.66
CA ALA A 381 -8.40 48.99 -15.72
C ALA A 381 -7.38 49.92 -16.40
N PHE A 382 -6.47 49.37 -17.23
CA PHE A 382 -5.51 50.22 -17.98
C PHE A 382 -6.21 51.21 -18.90
N THR A 383 -7.18 50.78 -19.72
CA THR A 383 -7.87 51.65 -20.68
C THR A 383 -8.72 52.72 -19.98
N THR A 384 -9.41 52.38 -18.90
CA THR A 384 -10.23 53.31 -18.11
C THR A 384 -9.37 54.26 -17.29
N GLY A 385 -8.21 53.83 -16.76
CA GLY A 385 -7.26 54.68 -16.06
C GLY A 385 -6.66 55.77 -16.97
N VAL A 386 -6.22 55.38 -18.17
CA VAL A 386 -5.71 56.35 -19.16
C VAL A 386 -6.78 57.35 -19.61
N THR A 387 -8.01 56.90 -19.85
CA THR A 387 -9.11 57.77 -20.23
C THR A 387 -9.55 58.71 -19.09
N ALA A 388 -9.40 58.31 -17.83
CA ALA A 388 -9.69 59.16 -16.69
C ALA A 388 -8.71 60.34 -16.57
N VAL A 389 -7.41 60.06 -16.81
CA VAL A 389 -6.33 61.05 -16.68
C VAL A 389 -6.29 62.02 -17.87
N MET A 390 -6.62 61.58 -19.08
CA MET A 390 -6.49 62.34 -20.31
C MET A 390 -7.82 62.44 -21.12
N PRO A 391 -8.89 62.96 -20.57
CA PRO A 391 -10.22 62.91 -21.20
C PRO A 391 -10.30 63.76 -22.49
N ASN A 392 -9.52 64.85 -22.60
CA ASN A 392 -9.53 65.75 -23.74
C ASN A 392 -8.53 65.44 -24.86
N GLN A 393 -7.86 64.30 -24.81
CA GLN A 393 -6.86 63.89 -25.82
C GLN A 393 -7.42 62.70 -26.64
N PRO A 394 -8.13 62.98 -27.77
CA PRO A 394 -8.81 61.93 -28.52
C PRO A 394 -7.83 60.90 -29.09
N TYR A 395 -6.62 61.30 -29.46
CA TYR A 395 -5.59 60.41 -30.00
C TYR A 395 -5.11 59.39 -28.95
N ILE A 396 -4.83 59.82 -27.72
CA ILE A 396 -4.38 58.95 -26.63
C ILE A 396 -5.49 57.97 -26.28
N ARG A 397 -6.76 58.43 -26.24
CA ARG A 397 -7.92 57.58 -26.00
C ARG A 397 -8.05 56.47 -27.05
N ILE A 398 -7.92 56.80 -28.35
CA ILE A 398 -7.95 55.82 -29.45
C ILE A 398 -6.81 54.82 -29.28
N MET A 399 -5.60 55.27 -29.00
CA MET A 399 -4.44 54.42 -28.80
C MET A 399 -4.62 53.48 -27.60
N SER A 400 -5.14 53.94 -26.45
CA SER A 400 -5.37 53.12 -25.27
C SER A 400 -6.43 52.02 -25.55
N HIS A 401 -7.51 52.39 -26.26
CA HIS A 401 -8.53 51.41 -26.68
C HIS A 401 -7.96 50.36 -27.69
N ALA A 402 -7.11 50.79 -28.62
CA ALA A 402 -6.46 49.90 -29.58
C ALA A 402 -5.54 48.89 -28.85
N VAL A 403 -4.76 49.35 -27.86
CA VAL A 403 -3.92 48.49 -27.00
C VAL A 403 -4.77 47.52 -26.19
N GLY A 404 -5.86 47.99 -25.58
CA GLY A 404 -6.80 47.15 -24.86
C GLY A 404 -7.44 46.08 -25.73
N MET A 405 -7.92 46.46 -26.94
CA MET A 405 -8.46 45.51 -27.93
C MET A 405 -7.44 44.46 -28.36
N PHE A 406 -6.20 44.88 -28.66
CA PHE A 406 -5.12 43.94 -28.99
C PHE A 406 -4.87 42.96 -27.85
N PHE A 407 -4.86 43.41 -26.60
CA PHE A 407 -4.68 42.55 -25.43
C PHE A 407 -5.84 41.55 -25.28
N HIS A 408 -7.08 42.00 -25.44
CA HIS A 408 -8.26 41.14 -25.38
C HIS A 408 -8.24 40.04 -26.46
N VAL A 409 -7.91 40.41 -27.71
CA VAL A 409 -7.84 39.45 -28.81
C VAL A 409 -6.77 38.37 -28.54
N ASN A 410 -5.58 38.79 -28.11
CA ASN A 410 -4.50 37.84 -27.80
C ASN A 410 -4.86 36.91 -26.63
N THR A 411 -5.49 37.45 -25.60
CA THR A 411 -5.93 36.64 -24.44
C THR A 411 -7.01 35.65 -24.85
N CYS A 412 -7.96 36.03 -25.71
CA CYS A 412 -8.98 35.12 -26.24
C CYS A 412 -8.37 34.00 -27.10
N LEU A 413 -7.39 34.35 -27.96
CA LEU A 413 -6.69 33.35 -28.79
C LEU A 413 -5.91 32.34 -27.93
N PHE A 414 -5.22 32.83 -26.92
CA PHE A 414 -4.50 31.98 -25.96
C PHE A 414 -5.48 31.02 -25.22
N PHE A 415 -6.63 31.54 -24.79
CA PHE A 415 -7.64 30.73 -24.12
C PHE A 415 -8.28 29.69 -25.04
N PHE A 416 -8.49 30.06 -26.31
CA PHE A 416 -8.98 29.14 -27.31
C PHE A 416 -7.99 27.97 -27.57
N GLN A 417 -6.69 28.27 -27.58
CA GLN A 417 -5.64 27.24 -27.70
C GLN A 417 -5.61 26.35 -26.47
N LEU A 418 -5.72 26.92 -25.25
CA LEU A 418 -5.83 26.14 -24.01
C LEU A 418 -7.09 25.25 -24.00
N ALA A 419 -8.24 25.77 -24.42
CA ALA A 419 -9.47 24.99 -24.51
C ALA A 419 -9.37 23.85 -25.52
N LYS A 420 -8.51 23.97 -26.55
CA LYS A 420 -8.24 22.93 -27.52
C LYS A 420 -7.33 21.82 -26.96
N ILE A 421 -6.42 22.17 -26.03
CA ILE A 421 -5.57 21.21 -25.30
C ILE A 421 -6.42 20.44 -24.27
N PHE A 422 -7.37 21.10 -23.61
CA PHE A 422 -8.40 20.46 -22.81
C PHE A 422 -9.49 19.96 -23.76
N SER A 423 -9.32 18.77 -24.37
CA SER A 423 -10.41 18.20 -25.16
C SER A 423 -11.67 18.20 -24.29
N CYS A 424 -12.74 18.78 -24.81
CA CYS A 424 -14.02 18.99 -24.11
C CYS A 424 -14.60 17.68 -23.54
N SER A 425 -14.13 16.53 -24.01
CA SER A 425 -14.51 15.19 -23.61
C SER A 425 -13.97 14.81 -22.22
N GLU A 426 -12.74 15.16 -21.87
CA GLU A 426 -12.13 14.75 -20.58
C GLU A 426 -12.69 15.55 -19.40
N VAL A 427 -12.86 16.87 -19.58
CA VAL A 427 -13.49 17.74 -18.57
C VAL A 427 -14.97 17.39 -18.41
N TYR A 428 -15.67 17.11 -19.51
CA TYR A 428 -17.08 16.72 -19.49
C TYR A 428 -17.28 15.34 -18.84
N GLN A 429 -16.48 14.34 -19.16
CA GLN A 429 -16.55 13.03 -18.54
C GLN A 429 -16.22 13.09 -17.04
N PHE A 430 -15.26 13.92 -16.64
CA PHE A 430 -14.92 14.13 -15.24
C PHE A 430 -16.04 14.83 -14.47
N LEU A 431 -16.70 15.86 -15.04
CA LEU A 431 -17.83 16.53 -14.44
C LEU A 431 -19.04 15.61 -14.31
N VAL A 432 -19.34 14.82 -15.35
CA VAL A 432 -20.44 13.82 -15.33
C VAL A 432 -20.15 12.73 -14.29
N TYR A 433 -18.93 12.22 -14.22
CA TYR A 433 -18.53 11.23 -13.22
C TYR A 433 -18.69 11.76 -11.78
N ARG A 434 -18.32 13.03 -11.52
CA ARG A 434 -18.50 13.66 -10.21
C ARG A 434 -19.95 13.94 -9.86
N LEU A 435 -20.77 14.37 -10.81
CA LEU A 435 -22.20 14.57 -10.61
C LEU A 435 -22.93 13.23 -10.33
N CYS A 436 -22.54 12.15 -11.01
CA CYS A 436 -23.03 10.81 -10.69
C CYS A 436 -22.60 10.35 -9.29
N LYS A 437 -21.34 10.61 -8.88
CA LYS A 437 -20.83 10.23 -7.55
C LYS A 437 -21.42 11.07 -6.40
N LEU A 438 -21.81 12.31 -6.65
CA LEU A 438 -22.59 13.12 -5.72
C LEU A 438 -24.05 12.64 -5.61
N LYS A 439 -24.68 12.26 -6.73
CA LYS A 439 -26.02 11.67 -6.71
C LYS A 439 -26.07 10.37 -5.90
N THR A 440 -25.08 9.49 -6.04
CA THR A 440 -25.00 8.24 -5.25
C THR A 440 -24.76 8.47 -3.76
N LYS A 441 -24.08 9.56 -3.36
CA LYS A 441 -23.91 9.94 -1.94
C LYS A 441 -25.18 10.56 -1.31
N PHE A 442 -26.07 11.13 -2.11
CA PHE A 442 -27.34 11.71 -1.63
C PHE A 442 -28.52 10.71 -1.62
N ILE A 443 -28.38 9.53 -2.26
CA ILE A 443 -29.41 8.48 -2.29
C ILE A 443 -29.19 7.42 -1.20
N VAL A 444 -28.03 7.42 -0.52
CA VAL A 444 -27.65 6.47 0.55
C VAL A 444 -27.59 7.18 1.93
N ARG A 445 -28.31 8.31 2.07
CA ARG A 445 -28.60 8.91 3.38
C ARG A 445 -30.08 8.94 3.65
#